data_53feb621da43dd8793899f47f5d2d40b
#
_entry.id   53feb621da43dd8793899f47f5d2d40b
#
_cell.length_a   1.000
_cell.length_b   1.000
_cell.length_c   1.000
_cell.angle_alpha   90.00
_cell.angle_beta   90.00
_cell.angle_gamma   90.00
#
_symmetry.space_group_name_H-M   'P 1'
#
loop_
_entity.id
_entity.type
_entity.pdbx_description
1 polymer ?
#
loop_
_entity_poly.entity_id
_entity_poly.type
_entity_poly.pdbx_seq_one_letter_code
_entity_poly.pdbx_strand_id
1 'polypeptide(L)'
;SRDALVLQHDARARQHRTATLVGHQQEVCGLSWSADGATLASGGNENYLCLWDAARSGQAQPSECAPRAIMRQHQAAVKALSWCPMHRNLLASGGGTADRTIKFWNAHTGAMLHSVDTGSQVCALLWSRHHKEIVSSHGFSQNQLCLWRYPSMTKLCELTGHTARVLHLAQSPDAETVVSAAADETLRFWSIFGGG
;
A
#
# COMPACT_ATOMS: atom_id res chain seq x y z
N SER A 1 -14.49 -2.09 -0.64
CA SER A 1 -15.89 -1.82 -0.31
C SER A 1 -16.27 -2.48 1.02
N ARG A 2 -17.39 -2.05 1.66
CA ARG A 2 -17.90 -2.65 2.91
C ARG A 2 -18.44 -4.05 2.73
N ASP A 3 -18.78 -4.43 1.50
CA ASP A 3 -19.26 -5.77 1.15
C ASP A 3 -18.15 -6.84 1.06
N ALA A 4 -16.90 -6.47 1.42
CA ALA A 4 -15.71 -7.33 1.35
C ALA A 4 -15.31 -7.74 -0.09
N LEU A 5 -15.94 -7.17 -1.11
CA LEU A 5 -15.64 -7.47 -2.51
C LEU A 5 -14.66 -6.46 -3.12
N VAL A 6 -13.82 -6.96 -4.02
CA VAL A 6 -13.06 -6.14 -4.96
C VAL A 6 -13.63 -6.41 -6.36
N LEU A 7 -14.08 -5.37 -7.03
CA LEU A 7 -14.62 -5.45 -8.38
C LEU A 7 -13.60 -4.90 -9.38
N GLN A 8 -13.34 -5.66 -10.42
CA GLN A 8 -12.49 -5.22 -11.51
C GLN A 8 -13.35 -4.82 -12.71
N HIS A 9 -13.04 -3.67 -13.27
CA HIS A 9 -13.75 -3.10 -14.42
C HIS A 9 -12.76 -2.75 -15.54
N ASP A 10 -13.14 -3.04 -16.80
CA ASP A 10 -12.49 -2.50 -17.98
C ASP A 10 -13.41 -1.43 -18.60
N ALA A 11 -12.98 -0.17 -18.55
CA ALA A 11 -13.77 0.96 -19.03
C ALA A 11 -13.98 0.95 -20.55
N ARG A 12 -13.22 0.15 -21.30
CA ARG A 12 -13.34 0.01 -22.77
C ARG A 12 -14.39 -1.02 -23.18
N ALA A 13 -14.80 -1.89 -22.26
CA ALA A 13 -15.73 -2.97 -22.55
C ALA A 13 -17.18 -2.57 -22.26
N ARG A 14 -18.12 -2.96 -23.12
CA ARG A 14 -19.57 -2.75 -22.91
C ARG A 14 -20.04 -3.44 -21.61
N GLN A 15 -19.60 -4.68 -21.38
CA GLN A 15 -19.74 -5.37 -20.12
C GLN A 15 -18.49 -5.06 -19.27
N HIS A 16 -18.49 -3.89 -18.66
CA HIS A 16 -17.32 -3.32 -18.00
C HIS A 16 -16.81 -4.12 -16.77
N ARG A 17 -17.68 -4.86 -16.07
CA ARG A 17 -17.24 -5.70 -14.92
C ARG A 17 -16.62 -6.98 -15.46
N THR A 18 -15.30 -7.09 -15.29
CA THR A 18 -14.50 -8.22 -15.79
C THR A 18 -14.29 -9.32 -14.74
N ALA A 19 -14.26 -8.95 -13.45
CA ALA A 19 -14.14 -9.92 -12.36
C ALA A 19 -14.76 -9.43 -11.05
N THR A 20 -15.15 -10.39 -10.21
CA THR A 20 -15.46 -10.20 -8.80
C THR A 20 -14.47 -11.01 -7.99
N LEU A 21 -13.65 -10.33 -7.17
CA LEU A 21 -12.61 -10.95 -6.37
C LEU A 21 -13.16 -11.18 -4.96
N VAL A 22 -13.29 -12.46 -4.58
CA VAL A 22 -13.90 -12.89 -3.33
C VAL A 22 -12.83 -13.54 -2.44
N GLY A 23 -12.59 -12.97 -1.26
CA GLY A 23 -11.54 -13.47 -0.35
C GLY A 23 -11.44 -12.70 0.96
N HIS A 24 -11.82 -11.43 0.97
CA HIS A 24 -11.94 -10.65 2.20
C HIS A 24 -13.24 -10.99 2.94
N GLN A 25 -13.25 -10.77 4.25
CA GLN A 25 -14.40 -11.00 5.13
C GLN A 25 -14.96 -9.72 5.76
N GLN A 26 -14.22 -8.63 5.64
CA GLN A 26 -14.58 -7.29 6.12
C GLN A 26 -14.26 -6.26 5.04
N GLU A 27 -14.41 -4.98 5.37
CA GLU A 27 -14.19 -3.89 4.43
C GLU A 27 -12.78 -3.91 3.85
N VAL A 28 -12.68 -3.82 2.53
CA VAL A 28 -11.43 -3.63 1.81
C VAL A 28 -11.06 -2.14 1.86
N CYS A 29 -9.93 -1.83 2.47
CA CYS A 29 -9.48 -0.45 2.70
C CYS A 29 -8.19 -0.07 1.97
N GLY A 30 -7.45 -1.04 1.44
CA GLY A 30 -6.24 -0.83 0.65
C GLY A 30 -6.29 -1.55 -0.70
N LEU A 31 -5.85 -0.90 -1.78
CA LEU A 31 -5.71 -1.47 -3.12
C LEU A 31 -4.47 -0.92 -3.80
N SER A 32 -3.67 -1.78 -4.41
CA SER A 32 -2.49 -1.37 -5.17
C SER A 32 -2.14 -2.39 -6.25
N TRP A 33 -2.02 -1.94 -7.49
CA TRP A 33 -1.51 -2.74 -8.60
C TRP A 33 0.01 -2.77 -8.62
N SER A 34 0.59 -3.92 -8.95
CA SER A 34 2.00 -4.01 -9.30
C SER A 34 2.31 -3.17 -10.55
N ALA A 35 3.55 -2.69 -10.67
CA ALA A 35 3.96 -1.81 -11.78
C ALA A 35 3.76 -2.43 -13.16
N ASP A 36 3.83 -3.75 -13.28
CA ASP A 36 3.59 -4.50 -14.51
C ASP A 36 2.10 -4.82 -14.76
N GLY A 37 1.20 -4.42 -13.83
CA GLY A 37 -0.23 -4.71 -13.91
C GLY A 37 -0.60 -6.19 -13.76
N ALA A 38 0.35 -7.06 -13.38
CA ALA A 38 0.12 -8.50 -13.32
C ALA A 38 -0.51 -8.98 -12.01
N THR A 39 -0.32 -8.25 -10.92
CA THR A 39 -0.81 -8.59 -9.59
C THR A 39 -1.48 -7.41 -8.92
N LEU A 40 -2.68 -7.62 -8.40
CA LEU A 40 -3.34 -6.69 -7.49
C LEU A 40 -3.08 -7.14 -6.04
N ALA A 41 -2.74 -6.20 -5.17
CA ALA A 41 -2.75 -6.38 -3.73
C ALA A 41 -3.95 -5.64 -3.13
N SER A 42 -4.66 -6.29 -2.21
CA SER A 42 -5.73 -5.67 -1.44
C SER A 42 -5.53 -5.91 0.05
N GLY A 43 -5.86 -4.93 0.88
CA GLY A 43 -5.82 -5.02 2.33
C GLY A 43 -7.19 -4.77 2.93
N GLY A 44 -7.50 -5.47 4.01
CA GLY A 44 -8.82 -5.44 4.66
C GLY A 44 -8.78 -5.12 6.14
N ASN A 45 -9.95 -4.84 6.70
CA ASN A 45 -10.15 -4.59 8.12
C ASN A 45 -9.98 -5.85 8.99
N GLU A 46 -10.00 -7.03 8.38
CA GLU A 46 -9.71 -8.31 9.05
C GLU A 46 -8.21 -8.59 9.21
N ASN A 47 -7.36 -7.57 9.01
CA ASN A 47 -5.91 -7.58 9.30
C ASN A 47 -5.07 -8.42 8.33
N TYR A 48 -5.56 -8.77 7.17
CA TYR A 48 -4.75 -9.47 6.17
C TYR A 48 -4.81 -8.81 4.80
N LEU A 49 -3.87 -9.22 3.95
CA LEU A 49 -3.86 -8.84 2.55
C LEU A 49 -4.07 -10.05 1.67
N CYS A 50 -4.69 -9.79 0.51
CA CYS A 50 -4.85 -10.75 -0.56
C CYS A 50 -4.05 -10.33 -1.79
N LEU A 51 -3.48 -11.30 -2.49
CA LEU A 51 -2.87 -11.12 -3.81
C LEU A 51 -3.72 -11.80 -4.88
N TRP A 52 -3.93 -11.12 -5.99
CA TRP A 52 -4.78 -11.53 -7.09
C TRP A 52 -4.03 -11.46 -8.41
N ASP A 53 -4.17 -12.48 -9.26
CA ASP A 53 -3.55 -12.50 -10.58
C ASP A 53 -4.47 -11.85 -11.62
N ALA A 54 -3.96 -10.85 -12.35
CA ALA A 54 -4.70 -10.17 -13.41
C ALA A 54 -5.16 -11.12 -14.52
N ALA A 55 -4.34 -12.11 -14.87
CA ALA A 55 -4.65 -13.10 -15.91
C ALA A 55 -5.86 -13.98 -15.58
N ARG A 56 -6.18 -14.19 -14.31
CA ARG A 56 -7.36 -14.95 -13.88
C ARG A 56 -8.65 -14.14 -13.95
N SER A 57 -8.54 -12.81 -13.93
CA SER A 57 -9.67 -11.89 -13.96
C SER A 57 -10.14 -11.49 -15.36
N GLY A 58 -9.40 -11.87 -16.41
CA GLY A 58 -9.67 -11.50 -17.80
C GLY A 58 -10.46 -12.53 -18.64
N GLN A 59 -11.12 -13.50 -18.02
CA GLN A 59 -11.92 -14.48 -18.76
C GLN A 59 -13.26 -13.89 -19.24
N ALA A 60 -13.79 -14.41 -20.34
CA ALA A 60 -14.94 -13.86 -21.08
C ALA A 60 -16.29 -13.82 -20.32
N GLN A 61 -16.34 -14.32 -19.10
CA GLN A 61 -17.49 -14.23 -18.18
C GLN A 61 -17.03 -13.62 -16.86
N PRO A 62 -17.84 -12.77 -16.21
CA PRO A 62 -17.54 -12.28 -14.85
C PRO A 62 -17.43 -13.47 -13.90
N SER A 63 -16.21 -13.90 -13.60
CA SER A 63 -15.98 -15.04 -12.73
C SER A 63 -15.67 -14.57 -11.30
N GLU A 64 -16.11 -15.33 -10.33
CA GLU A 64 -15.63 -15.19 -8.96
C GLU A 64 -14.20 -15.75 -8.90
N CYS A 65 -13.27 -14.91 -8.49
CA CYS A 65 -11.86 -15.26 -8.40
C CYS A 65 -11.44 -15.30 -6.93
N ALA A 66 -10.84 -16.41 -6.51
CA ALA A 66 -10.19 -16.52 -5.22
C ALA A 66 -8.78 -15.89 -5.24
N PRO A 67 -8.27 -15.40 -4.12
CA PRO A 67 -6.91 -14.87 -4.04
C PRO A 67 -5.87 -15.95 -4.29
N ARG A 68 -4.76 -15.58 -4.94
CA ARG A 68 -3.60 -16.46 -5.12
C ARG A 68 -2.90 -16.74 -3.79
N ALA A 69 -2.82 -15.74 -2.93
CA ALA A 69 -2.22 -15.83 -1.60
C ALA A 69 -2.95 -14.91 -0.62
N ILE A 70 -2.98 -15.33 0.64
CA ILE A 70 -3.51 -14.57 1.77
C ILE A 70 -2.41 -14.48 2.84
N MET A 71 -2.04 -13.26 3.24
CA MET A 71 -0.99 -12.99 4.22
C MET A 71 -1.62 -12.41 5.49
N ARG A 72 -1.47 -13.13 6.63
CA ARG A 72 -2.25 -12.91 7.88
C ARG A 72 -1.41 -12.42 9.06
N GLN A 73 -0.23 -11.85 8.82
CA GLN A 73 0.71 -11.49 9.90
C GLN A 73 0.50 -10.08 10.47
N HIS A 74 -0.35 -9.25 9.86
CA HIS A 74 -0.75 -7.98 10.47
C HIS A 74 -1.75 -8.21 11.63
N GLN A 75 -1.73 -7.30 12.59
CA GLN A 75 -2.60 -7.34 13.77
C GLN A 75 -3.65 -6.23 13.79
N ALA A 76 -3.70 -5.42 12.75
CA ALA A 76 -4.71 -4.40 12.53
C ALA A 76 -4.95 -4.20 11.03
N ALA A 77 -6.02 -3.46 10.70
CA ALA A 77 -6.42 -3.17 9.33
C ALA A 77 -5.25 -2.75 8.43
N VAL A 78 -5.21 -3.28 7.22
CA VAL A 78 -4.15 -3.01 6.25
C VAL A 78 -4.67 -2.06 5.17
N LYS A 79 -4.35 -0.76 5.29
CA LYS A 79 -4.71 0.25 4.29
C LYS A 79 -3.54 0.60 3.38
N ALA A 80 -2.36 0.79 3.96
CA ALA A 80 -1.17 1.21 3.23
C ALA A 80 -0.57 0.04 2.46
N LEU A 81 -0.50 0.16 1.14
CA LEU A 81 0.09 -0.82 0.23
C LEU A 81 0.92 -0.09 -0.82
N SER A 82 2.15 -0.54 -1.05
CA SER A 82 3.01 0.06 -2.07
C SER A 82 3.98 -0.96 -2.64
N TRP A 83 3.96 -1.11 -3.97
CA TRP A 83 4.90 -1.98 -4.70
C TRP A 83 6.23 -1.27 -4.92
N CYS A 84 7.31 -2.02 -4.73
CA CYS A 84 8.66 -1.51 -5.01
C CYS A 84 8.87 -1.37 -6.53
N PRO A 85 9.23 -0.18 -7.04
CA PRO A 85 9.43 -0.01 -8.48
C PRO A 85 10.69 -0.72 -9.01
N MET A 86 11.67 -0.96 -8.13
CA MET A 86 12.94 -1.59 -8.49
C MET A 86 12.96 -3.12 -8.36
N HIS A 87 11.99 -3.70 -7.63
CA HIS A 87 11.91 -5.14 -7.37
C HIS A 87 10.49 -5.63 -7.62
N ARG A 88 10.26 -6.27 -8.76
CA ARG A 88 8.95 -6.71 -9.26
C ARG A 88 8.07 -7.44 -8.24
N ASN A 89 8.68 -8.28 -7.38
CA ASN A 89 7.95 -9.12 -6.42
C ASN A 89 8.00 -8.58 -4.99
N LEU A 90 8.42 -7.33 -4.79
CA LEU A 90 8.51 -6.74 -3.46
C LEU A 90 7.31 -5.83 -3.19
N LEU A 91 6.51 -6.20 -2.21
CA LEU A 91 5.37 -5.42 -1.72
C LEU A 91 5.66 -4.94 -0.30
N ALA A 92 5.38 -3.68 0.00
CA ALA A 92 5.33 -3.13 1.34
C ALA A 92 3.87 -2.91 1.77
N SER A 93 3.56 -3.24 3.02
CA SER A 93 2.26 -3.01 3.62
C SER A 93 2.39 -2.35 4.98
N GLY A 94 1.43 -1.52 5.36
CA GLY A 94 1.40 -0.84 6.64
C GLY A 94 0.16 -1.21 7.44
N GLY A 95 0.37 -1.52 8.73
CA GLY A 95 -0.68 -1.89 9.67
C GLY A 95 -1.27 -0.71 10.42
N GLY A 96 -2.50 -0.87 10.87
CA GLY A 96 -3.25 0.11 11.64
C GLY A 96 -2.71 0.32 13.07
N THR A 97 -3.52 0.99 13.90
CA THR A 97 -3.11 1.49 15.24
C THR A 97 -2.62 0.39 16.19
N ALA A 98 -3.20 -0.80 16.15
CA ALA A 98 -2.80 -1.91 17.03
C ALA A 98 -1.57 -2.68 16.50
N ASP A 99 -1.22 -2.51 15.22
CA ASP A 99 -0.08 -3.18 14.58
C ASP A 99 1.16 -2.28 14.49
N ARG A 100 1.02 -1.07 13.95
CA ARG A 100 2.06 -0.04 13.80
C ARG A 100 3.27 -0.46 12.97
N THR A 101 3.21 -1.58 12.26
CA THR A 101 4.36 -2.13 11.54
C THR A 101 4.28 -1.86 10.04
N ILE A 102 5.47 -1.71 9.44
CA ILE A 102 5.66 -1.88 7.99
C ILE A 102 6.16 -3.31 7.79
N LYS A 103 5.48 -4.08 6.93
CA LYS A 103 5.91 -5.42 6.56
C LYS A 103 6.25 -5.49 5.08
N PHE A 104 7.29 -6.25 4.76
CA PHE A 104 7.76 -6.47 3.40
C PHE A 104 7.52 -7.92 3.01
N TRP A 105 7.06 -8.12 1.79
CA TRP A 105 6.60 -9.42 1.30
C TRP A 105 7.24 -9.77 -0.04
N ASN A 106 7.59 -11.03 -0.20
CA ASN A 106 7.80 -11.60 -1.52
C ASN A 106 6.43 -11.97 -2.09
N ALA A 107 5.95 -11.18 -3.03
CA ALA A 107 4.62 -11.39 -3.62
C ALA A 107 4.51 -12.67 -4.46
N HIS A 108 5.62 -13.25 -4.93
CA HIS A 108 5.60 -14.52 -5.65
C HIS A 108 5.32 -15.70 -4.70
N THR A 109 5.97 -15.72 -3.55
CA THR A 109 5.87 -16.84 -2.57
C THR A 109 4.84 -16.58 -1.47
N GLY A 110 4.40 -15.32 -1.26
CA GLY A 110 3.59 -14.89 -0.12
C GLY A 110 4.36 -14.80 1.20
N ALA A 111 5.70 -15.01 1.18
CA ALA A 111 6.51 -14.99 2.38
C ALA A 111 6.77 -13.58 2.89
N MET A 112 6.68 -13.38 4.21
CA MET A 112 7.14 -12.16 4.86
C MET A 112 8.67 -12.14 4.90
N LEU A 113 9.27 -11.07 4.38
CA LEU A 113 10.72 -10.88 4.34
C LEU A 113 11.24 -10.12 5.56
N HIS A 114 10.50 -9.10 5.98
CA HIS A 114 10.91 -8.20 7.06
C HIS A 114 9.70 -7.51 7.70
N SER A 115 9.84 -7.11 8.97
CA SER A 115 8.82 -6.37 9.71
C SER A 115 9.50 -5.34 10.62
N VAL A 116 9.02 -4.10 10.58
CA VAL A 116 9.57 -2.97 11.36
C VAL A 116 8.45 -2.27 12.09
N ASP A 117 8.57 -2.12 13.42
CA ASP A 117 7.66 -1.28 14.21
C ASP A 117 8.05 0.20 14.01
N THR A 118 7.10 1.00 13.59
CA THR A 118 7.27 2.44 13.36
C THR A 118 6.77 3.31 14.53
N GLY A 119 6.20 2.67 15.56
CA GLY A 119 5.69 3.32 16.77
C GLY A 119 4.28 3.92 16.63
N SER A 120 3.73 4.05 15.42
CA SER A 120 2.39 4.60 15.18
C SER A 120 1.73 3.99 13.94
N GLN A 121 0.42 4.20 13.80
CA GLN A 121 -0.36 3.73 12.66
C GLN A 121 0.28 4.15 11.33
N VAL A 122 0.45 3.22 10.41
CA VAL A 122 0.91 3.48 9.04
C VAL A 122 -0.31 3.72 8.14
N CYS A 123 -0.48 4.96 7.68
CA CYS A 123 -1.64 5.38 6.90
C CYS A 123 -1.44 5.23 5.39
N ALA A 124 -0.24 5.54 4.90
CA ALA A 124 0.16 5.37 3.51
C ALA A 124 1.65 5.05 3.41
N LEU A 125 2.03 4.43 2.29
CA LEU A 125 3.40 4.08 1.93
C LEU A 125 3.69 4.53 0.51
N LEU A 126 4.92 4.99 0.27
CA LEU A 126 5.35 5.43 -1.05
C LEU A 126 6.84 5.09 -1.24
N TRP A 127 7.16 4.26 -2.25
CA TRP A 127 8.54 4.00 -2.64
C TRP A 127 9.11 5.14 -3.48
N SER A 128 10.38 5.47 -3.26
CA SER A 128 11.14 6.26 -4.21
C SER A 128 11.28 5.50 -5.54
N ARG A 129 11.18 6.22 -6.66
CA ARG A 129 11.40 5.63 -7.99
C ARG A 129 12.88 5.44 -8.32
N HIS A 130 13.78 6.22 -7.71
CA HIS A 130 15.19 6.27 -8.05
C HIS A 130 16.12 5.77 -6.94
N HIS A 131 15.63 5.81 -5.68
CA HIS A 131 16.44 5.44 -4.52
C HIS A 131 15.82 4.25 -3.78
N LYS A 132 16.67 3.46 -3.11
CA LYS A 132 16.21 2.37 -2.23
C LYS A 132 15.65 2.93 -0.93
N GLU A 133 14.59 3.73 -1.05
CA GLU A 133 13.97 4.46 0.05
C GLU A 133 12.46 4.36 -0.01
N ILE A 134 11.84 4.35 1.15
CA ILE A 134 10.39 4.32 1.29
C ILE A 134 9.95 5.38 2.29
N VAL A 135 8.88 6.10 1.95
CA VAL A 135 8.21 7.05 2.85
C VAL A 135 7.00 6.37 3.45
N SER A 136 6.85 6.50 4.76
CA SER A 136 5.63 6.16 5.47
C SER A 136 4.96 7.41 6.01
N SER A 137 3.65 7.46 5.97
CA SER A 137 2.86 8.49 6.64
C SER A 137 2.10 7.90 7.82
N HIS A 138 1.93 8.72 8.85
CA HIS A 138 1.48 8.27 10.16
C HIS A 138 0.25 9.03 10.66
N GLY A 139 -0.44 8.38 11.63
CA GLY A 139 -1.50 9.00 12.42
C GLY A 139 -0.99 9.45 13.79
N PHE A 140 -1.85 9.36 14.80
CA PHE A 140 -1.49 9.76 16.18
C PHE A 140 -0.19 9.08 16.64
N SER A 141 0.69 9.79 17.37
CA SER A 141 0.50 11.11 18.02
C SER A 141 1.11 12.29 17.23
N GLN A 142 2.01 12.06 16.29
CA GLN A 142 2.82 13.13 15.69
C GLN A 142 2.36 13.50 14.28
N ASN A 143 1.55 12.65 13.63
CA ASN A 143 1.05 12.87 12.26
C ASN A 143 2.17 13.18 11.24
N GLN A 144 3.30 12.50 11.40
CA GLN A 144 4.54 12.73 10.65
C GLN A 144 4.63 11.88 9.39
N LEU A 145 5.58 12.23 8.54
CA LEU A 145 6.14 11.35 7.53
C LEU A 145 7.52 10.89 7.98
N CYS A 146 7.86 9.64 7.70
CA CYS A 146 9.20 9.11 7.96
C CYS A 146 9.80 8.59 6.66
N LEU A 147 11.04 8.97 6.38
CA LEU A 147 11.84 8.41 5.29
C LEU A 147 12.74 7.31 5.82
N TRP A 148 12.73 6.15 5.17
CA TRP A 148 13.47 4.96 5.56
C TRP A 148 14.36 4.48 4.42
N ARG A 149 15.58 4.05 4.75
CA ARG A 149 16.49 3.39 3.79
C ARG A 149 16.23 1.89 3.76
N TYR A 150 15.85 1.37 2.61
CA TYR A 150 15.68 -0.07 2.41
C TYR A 150 17.02 -0.72 1.96
N PRO A 151 17.39 -1.95 2.40
CA PRO A 151 16.60 -2.85 3.25
C PRO A 151 16.83 -2.65 4.77
N SER A 152 17.79 -1.83 5.20
CA SER A 152 18.16 -1.70 6.62
C SER A 152 17.05 -1.13 7.49
N MET A 153 16.08 -0.44 6.88
CA MET A 153 15.00 0.30 7.54
C MET A 153 15.49 1.31 8.58
N THR A 154 16.66 1.88 8.30
CA THR A 154 17.18 3.01 9.08
C THR A 154 16.34 4.25 8.76
N LYS A 155 15.81 4.88 9.79
CA LYS A 155 15.08 6.16 9.64
C LYS A 155 16.07 7.25 9.28
N LEU A 156 15.91 7.86 8.09
CA LEU A 156 16.78 8.91 7.57
C LEU A 156 16.34 10.29 8.04
N CYS A 157 15.05 10.56 7.97
CA CYS A 157 14.48 11.81 8.46
C CYS A 157 13.02 11.62 8.88
N GLU A 158 12.53 12.61 9.60
CA GLU A 158 11.16 12.74 10.02
C GLU A 158 10.65 14.13 9.66
N LEU A 159 9.48 14.19 9.02
CA LEU A 159 8.89 15.42 8.52
C LEU A 159 7.60 15.68 9.29
N THR A 160 7.60 16.73 10.07
CA THR A 160 6.49 17.14 10.93
C THR A 160 5.82 18.38 10.39
N GLY A 161 4.56 18.61 10.76
CA GLY A 161 3.82 19.80 10.36
C GLY A 161 2.32 19.60 10.22
N HIS A 162 1.87 18.38 9.81
CA HIS A 162 0.44 18.07 9.82
C HIS A 162 -0.09 17.98 11.24
N THR A 163 -1.32 18.45 11.43
CA THR A 163 -2.00 18.46 12.74
C THR A 163 -3.01 17.32 12.90
N ALA A 164 -3.24 16.56 11.82
CA ALA A 164 -4.08 15.37 11.81
C ALA A 164 -3.45 14.26 10.95
N ARG A 165 -4.05 13.07 10.94
CA ARG A 165 -3.55 11.87 10.24
C ARG A 165 -3.26 12.16 8.78
N VAL A 166 -2.09 11.77 8.31
CA VAL A 166 -1.67 11.89 6.91
C VAL A 166 -2.17 10.67 6.15
N LEU A 167 -3.18 10.86 5.31
CA LEU A 167 -3.98 9.80 4.72
C LEU A 167 -3.49 9.32 3.35
N HIS A 168 -2.88 10.21 2.58
CA HIS A 168 -2.45 9.95 1.20
C HIS A 168 -1.09 10.55 0.91
N LEU A 169 -0.34 9.86 0.06
CA LEU A 169 0.94 10.29 -0.48
C LEU A 169 0.92 10.16 -2.00
N ALA A 170 1.55 11.09 -2.69
CA ALA A 170 1.84 10.98 -4.11
C ALA A 170 3.22 11.57 -4.40
N GLN A 171 3.87 11.07 -5.45
CA GLN A 171 5.20 11.51 -5.89
C GLN A 171 5.06 12.29 -7.20
N SER A 172 5.85 13.36 -7.35
CA SER A 172 5.94 14.13 -8.57
C SER A 172 6.49 13.29 -9.74
N PRO A 173 6.24 13.68 -11.00
CA PRO A 173 6.73 12.93 -12.16
C PRO A 173 8.25 12.79 -12.22
N ASP A 174 9.00 13.80 -11.77
CA ASP A 174 10.47 13.80 -11.63
C ASP A 174 10.97 12.96 -10.45
N ALA A 175 10.05 12.52 -9.59
CA ALA A 175 10.32 11.73 -8.40
C ALA A 175 11.11 12.43 -7.27
N GLU A 176 11.25 13.76 -7.30
CA GLU A 176 11.99 14.52 -6.29
C GLU A 176 11.09 15.00 -5.14
N THR A 177 9.83 15.32 -5.46
CA THR A 177 8.87 15.89 -4.50
C THR A 177 7.81 14.86 -4.12
N VAL A 178 7.48 14.80 -2.84
CA VAL A 178 6.32 14.07 -2.31
C VAL A 178 5.27 15.06 -1.83
N VAL A 179 4.02 14.87 -2.22
CA VAL A 179 2.89 15.58 -1.64
C VAL A 179 2.18 14.66 -0.64
N SER A 180 1.84 15.20 0.50
CA SER A 180 1.01 14.55 1.51
C SER A 180 -0.32 15.26 1.67
N ALA A 181 -1.40 14.49 1.81
CA ALA A 181 -2.73 14.97 2.12
C ALA A 181 -3.19 14.42 3.47
N ALA A 182 -3.62 15.28 4.37
CA ALA A 182 -4.00 14.91 5.71
C ALA A 182 -5.45 15.31 6.07
N ALA A 183 -5.94 14.76 7.16
CA ALA A 183 -7.26 15.06 7.69
C ALA A 183 -7.34 16.47 8.35
N ASP A 184 -6.27 17.23 8.35
CA ASP A 184 -6.23 18.66 8.67
C ASP A 184 -6.64 19.56 7.48
N GLU A 185 -7.13 18.95 6.40
CA GLU A 185 -7.59 19.62 5.17
C GLU A 185 -6.46 20.35 4.41
N THR A 186 -5.20 19.97 4.67
CA THR A 186 -4.04 20.59 4.01
C THR A 186 -3.28 19.59 3.11
N LEU A 187 -2.67 20.16 2.07
CA LEU A 187 -1.65 19.52 1.26
C LEU A 187 -0.28 20.11 1.62
N ARG A 188 0.74 19.26 1.76
CA ARG A 188 2.11 19.68 2.00
C ARG A 188 3.05 19.05 0.98
N PHE A 189 4.00 19.83 0.49
CA PHE A 189 5.00 19.41 -0.48
C PHE A 189 6.35 19.32 0.19
N TRP A 190 7.04 18.19 -0.05
CA TRP A 190 8.30 17.84 0.59
C TRP A 190 9.32 17.46 -0.47
N SER A 191 10.46 18.17 -0.53
CA SER A 191 11.60 17.75 -1.33
C SER A 191 12.45 16.81 -0.50
N ILE A 192 12.27 15.48 -0.66
CA ILE A 192 12.87 14.44 0.19
C ILE A 192 13.71 13.43 -0.57
N PHE A 193 13.50 13.29 -1.86
CA PHE A 193 14.32 12.45 -2.71
C PHE A 193 15.23 13.36 -3.54
N GLY A 194 16.56 13.14 -3.52
CA GLY A 194 17.50 13.92 -4.33
C GLY A 194 18.47 14.81 -3.56
N GLY A 195 18.49 14.77 -2.24
CA GLY A 195 19.51 15.41 -1.41
C GLY A 195 20.69 14.47 -1.17
N GLY A 196 21.62 14.38 -2.12
CA GLY A 196 22.92 13.73 -2.00
C GLY A 196 24.01 14.65 -2.47
#